data_ea001597d107769466d725c8404455b3
#
_entry.id   ea001597d107769466d725c8404455b3
#
_cell.length_a   1.000
_cell.length_b   1.000
_cell.length_c   1.000
_cell.angle_alpha   90.00
_cell.angle_beta   90.00
_cell.angle_gamma   90.00
#
_symmetry.space_group_name_H-M   'P 1'
#
loop_
_entity.id
_entity.type
_entity.pdbx_description
1 polymer ?
#
loop_
_entity_poly.entity_id
_entity_poly.type
_entity_poly.pdbx_seq_one_letter_code
_entity_poly.pdbx_strand_id
1 'polypeptide(L)'
;RLVGSEMCIRDRNTYEERLQRPYLNIDFFKEIHKFKKILKPVIFFAVHDDKKIAGSLCFIGNDTLYGRHWGSSFNIDSLHFETCFYQGIEFCIDKKINYFDPGVQGEHKIRRGFEPIRTSSFHYIKENDFRNAIIEFCEKEEVEINRYLKACERYTPFNKEYKI
;
A
#
# COMPACT_ATOMS: atom_id res chain seq x y z
N ARG A 1 16.72 16.21 6.30
CA ARG A 1 16.19 16.55 7.64
C ARG A 1 14.68 16.87 7.64
N LEU A 2 14.15 17.38 6.54
CA LEU A 2 12.72 17.78 6.38
C LEU A 2 11.79 16.64 6.00
N VAL A 3 12.27 15.62 5.32
CA VAL A 3 11.45 14.53 4.73
C VAL A 3 10.63 13.75 5.78
N GLY A 4 11.22 13.42 6.92
CA GLY A 4 10.53 12.67 7.97
C GLY A 4 9.42 13.47 8.66
N SER A 5 9.66 14.76 8.92
CA SER A 5 8.66 15.62 9.57
C SER A 5 7.48 15.93 8.67
N GLU A 6 7.72 16.18 7.38
CA GLU A 6 6.65 16.42 6.40
C GLU A 6 5.76 15.18 6.21
N MET A 7 6.35 14.00 6.10
CA MET A 7 5.59 12.74 6.02
C MET A 7 4.76 12.49 7.28
N CYS A 8 5.32 12.72 8.47
CA CYS A 8 4.60 12.57 9.72
C CYS A 8 3.38 13.50 9.82
N ILE A 9 3.54 14.79 9.45
CA ILE A 9 2.44 15.77 9.49
C ILE A 9 1.32 15.35 8.52
N ARG A 10 1.67 14.93 7.31
CA ARG A 10 0.69 14.54 6.29
C ARG A 10 -0.03 13.25 6.63
N ASP A 11 0.70 12.27 7.16
CA ASP A 11 0.13 11.01 7.64
C ASP A 11 -0.89 11.29 8.76
N ARG A 12 -0.55 12.14 9.75
CA ARG A 12 -1.48 12.56 10.80
C ARG A 12 -2.73 13.23 10.25
N ASN A 13 -2.63 14.15 9.32
CA ASN A 13 -3.78 14.82 8.72
C ASN A 13 -4.72 13.79 8.06
N THR A 14 -4.18 12.82 7.32
CA THR A 14 -4.97 11.76 6.69
C THR A 14 -5.69 10.88 7.72
N TYR A 15 -5.09 10.59 8.87
CA TYR A 15 -5.73 9.85 9.96
C TYR A 15 -6.81 10.69 10.67
N GLU A 16 -6.54 11.96 10.93
CA GLU A 16 -7.48 12.89 11.57
C GLU A 16 -8.74 13.08 10.71
N GLU A 17 -8.60 13.23 9.38
CA GLU A 17 -9.72 13.27 8.44
C GLU A 17 -10.58 12.00 8.49
N ARG A 18 -10.00 10.85 8.80
CA ARG A 18 -10.70 9.57 8.97
C ARG A 18 -11.17 9.30 10.39
N LEU A 19 -11.07 10.28 11.28
CA LEU A 19 -11.36 10.14 12.71
C LEU A 19 -10.58 9.00 13.39
N GLN A 20 -9.37 8.74 12.91
CA GLN A 20 -8.47 7.71 13.44
C GLN A 20 -7.27 8.36 14.12
N ARG A 21 -6.72 7.69 15.12
CA ARG A 21 -5.48 8.13 15.73
C ARG A 21 -4.28 7.62 14.91
N PRO A 22 -3.32 8.49 14.55
CA PRO A 22 -2.09 8.04 13.89
C PRO A 22 -1.32 7.11 14.85
N TYR A 23 -0.94 5.94 14.37
CA TYR A 23 -0.17 4.97 15.15
C TYR A 23 1.34 5.15 15.01
N LEU A 24 1.78 5.97 14.06
CA LEU A 24 3.17 6.35 13.87
C LEU A 24 3.43 7.76 14.38
N ASN A 25 4.57 7.94 15.00
CA ASN A 25 5.04 9.23 15.48
C ASN A 25 6.22 9.73 14.66
N ILE A 26 6.66 10.98 14.92
CA ILE A 26 7.78 11.59 14.21
C ILE A 26 9.09 10.82 14.41
N ASP A 27 9.26 10.15 15.53
CA ASP A 27 10.50 9.42 15.83
C ASP A 27 10.62 8.17 14.94
N PHE A 28 9.52 7.51 14.59
CA PHE A 28 9.51 6.46 13.59
C PHE A 28 10.10 6.94 12.26
N PHE A 29 9.66 8.09 11.75
CA PHE A 29 10.18 8.64 10.49
C PHE A 29 11.65 9.08 10.57
N LYS A 30 12.11 9.54 11.75
CA LYS A 30 13.54 9.83 11.98
C LYS A 30 14.36 8.54 11.99
N GLU A 31 13.84 7.47 12.59
CA GLU A 31 14.54 6.18 12.64
C GLU A 31 14.67 5.55 11.25
N ILE A 32 13.63 5.63 10.39
CA ILE A 32 13.73 5.18 9.00
C ILE A 32 14.96 5.77 8.31
N HIS A 33 15.25 7.06 8.54
CA HIS A 33 16.41 7.71 7.93
C HIS A 33 17.73 7.10 8.41
N LYS A 34 17.84 6.69 9.67
CA LYS A 34 19.04 6.03 10.20
C LYS A 34 19.26 4.66 9.54
N PHE A 35 18.20 3.95 9.28
CA PHE A 35 18.23 2.60 8.68
C PHE A 35 18.03 2.58 7.15
N LYS A 36 18.20 3.71 6.46
CA LYS A 36 17.93 3.84 5.02
C LYS A 36 18.66 2.84 4.13
N LYS A 37 19.85 2.38 4.53
CA LYS A 37 20.63 1.37 3.78
C LYS A 37 19.95 -0.01 3.77
N ILE A 38 19.24 -0.34 4.84
CA ILE A 38 18.53 -1.62 5.01
C ILE A 38 17.11 -1.50 4.48
N LEU A 39 16.40 -0.46 4.89
CA LEU A 39 14.99 -0.25 4.58
C LEU A 39 14.73 0.28 3.17
N LYS A 40 15.75 0.89 2.54
CA LYS A 40 15.67 1.48 1.18
C LYS A 40 14.37 2.27 0.95
N PRO A 41 14.06 3.29 1.77
CA PRO A 41 12.85 4.07 1.62
C PRO A 41 12.87 4.88 0.32
N VAL A 42 11.73 4.94 -0.35
CA VAL A 42 11.45 5.77 -1.52
C VAL A 42 10.27 6.67 -1.20
N ILE A 43 10.37 7.95 -1.49
CA ILE A 43 9.28 8.90 -1.26
C ILE A 43 8.98 9.62 -2.56
N PHE A 44 7.72 9.58 -2.97
CA PHE A 44 7.19 10.37 -4.05
C PHE A 44 6.52 11.61 -3.47
N PHE A 45 6.92 12.79 -3.90
CA PHE A 45 6.32 14.05 -3.48
C PHE A 45 5.56 14.69 -4.63
N ALA A 46 4.34 15.13 -4.37
CA ALA A 46 3.65 16.09 -5.21
C ALA A 46 4.04 17.50 -4.76
N VAL A 47 4.44 18.33 -5.72
CA VAL A 47 4.90 19.71 -5.51
C VAL A 47 4.00 20.67 -6.28
N HIS A 48 3.57 21.74 -5.60
CA HIS A 48 2.83 22.85 -6.20
C HIS A 48 3.38 24.16 -5.61
N ASP A 49 3.74 25.11 -6.47
CA ASP A 49 4.39 26.38 -6.09
C ASP A 49 5.57 26.18 -5.12
N ASP A 50 6.49 25.30 -5.50
CA ASP A 50 7.69 24.93 -4.73
C ASP A 50 7.40 24.33 -3.34
N LYS A 51 6.14 24.07 -3.03
CA LYS A 51 5.72 23.44 -1.77
C LYS A 51 5.33 21.98 -2.01
N LYS A 52 5.84 21.10 -1.17
CA LYS A 52 5.40 19.70 -1.16
C LYS A 52 4.00 19.65 -0.57
N ILE A 53 3.01 19.31 -1.36
CA ILE A 53 1.59 19.27 -0.98
C ILE A 53 1.10 17.89 -0.60
N ALA A 54 1.76 16.84 -1.09
CA ALA A 54 1.44 15.47 -0.76
C ALA A 54 2.68 14.58 -0.86
N GLY A 55 2.62 13.37 -0.31
CA GLY A 55 3.68 12.40 -0.44
C GLY A 55 3.23 10.97 -0.15
N SER A 56 3.88 10.01 -0.82
CA SER A 56 3.75 8.60 -0.49
C SER A 56 5.11 8.02 -0.10
N LEU A 57 5.12 7.20 0.93
CA LEU A 57 6.30 6.47 1.41
C LEU A 57 6.20 5.02 0.99
N CYS A 58 7.21 4.57 0.29
CA CYS A 58 7.40 3.19 -0.14
C CYS A 58 8.73 2.65 0.40
N PHE A 59 8.89 1.33 0.34
CA PHE A 59 10.15 0.64 0.66
C PHE A 59 10.50 -0.34 -0.45
N ILE A 60 11.80 -0.49 -0.75
CA ILE A 60 12.26 -1.49 -1.69
C ILE A 60 12.69 -2.73 -0.91
N GLY A 61 12.00 -3.85 -1.13
CA GLY A 61 12.42 -5.18 -0.73
C GLY A 61 13.32 -5.81 -1.81
N ASN A 62 13.36 -7.13 -1.90
CA ASN A 62 14.23 -7.82 -2.84
C ASN A 62 14.03 -7.34 -4.27
N ASP A 63 12.85 -7.56 -4.82
CA ASP A 63 12.48 -7.23 -6.20
C ASP A 63 11.07 -6.61 -6.23
N THR A 64 10.70 -5.93 -5.16
CA THR A 64 9.36 -5.40 -4.95
C THR A 64 9.42 -4.00 -4.34
N LEU A 65 8.63 -3.09 -4.87
CA LEU A 65 8.32 -1.80 -4.26
C LEU A 65 7.07 -1.98 -3.38
N TYR A 66 7.18 -1.66 -2.10
CA TYR A 66 6.08 -1.75 -1.12
C TYR A 66 5.53 -0.36 -0.80
N GLY A 67 4.33 -0.05 -1.22
CA GLY A 67 3.60 1.16 -0.82
C GLY A 67 3.07 1.03 0.61
N ARG A 68 3.35 2.03 1.47
CA ARG A 68 3.01 1.94 2.89
C ARG A 68 2.19 3.11 3.43
N HIS A 69 2.62 4.34 3.22
CA HIS A 69 1.99 5.51 3.80
C HIS A 69 1.74 6.58 2.76
N TRP A 70 0.63 7.26 2.91
CA TRP A 70 0.20 8.38 2.11
C TRP A 70 -0.24 9.52 3.01
N GLY A 71 0.06 10.74 2.60
CA GLY A 71 -0.47 11.92 3.25
C GLY A 71 -0.52 13.12 2.31
N SER A 72 -1.55 13.95 2.46
CA SER A 72 -1.73 15.18 1.71
C SER A 72 -2.13 16.32 2.62
N SER A 73 -1.76 17.54 2.25
CA SER A 73 -2.22 18.77 2.91
C SER A 73 -3.50 19.33 2.26
N PHE A 74 -3.88 18.82 1.10
CA PHE A 74 -5.02 19.29 0.33
C PHE A 74 -5.76 18.11 -0.27
N ASN A 75 -7.09 18.23 -0.35
CA ASN A 75 -7.90 17.27 -1.07
C ASN A 75 -7.95 17.70 -2.55
N ILE A 76 -7.10 17.07 -3.36
CA ILE A 76 -7.02 17.30 -4.81
C ILE A 76 -7.43 16.01 -5.50
N ASP A 77 -8.38 16.08 -6.41
CA ASP A 77 -8.87 14.93 -7.14
C ASP A 77 -7.73 14.20 -7.86
N SER A 78 -7.75 12.88 -7.79
CA SER A 78 -6.79 11.97 -8.42
C SER A 78 -5.32 12.07 -7.93
N LEU A 79 -4.96 13.04 -7.09
CA LEU A 79 -3.60 13.21 -6.59
C LEU A 79 -3.08 11.98 -5.85
N HIS A 80 -3.95 11.31 -5.10
CA HIS A 80 -3.62 10.05 -4.44
C HIS A 80 -3.20 8.96 -5.44
N PHE A 81 -3.94 8.83 -6.54
CA PHE A 81 -3.65 7.81 -7.55
C PHE A 81 -2.34 8.08 -8.27
N GLU A 82 -2.12 9.35 -8.63
CA GLU A 82 -0.87 9.77 -9.25
C GLU A 82 0.32 9.45 -8.35
N THR A 83 0.29 9.95 -7.12
CA THR A 83 1.44 9.88 -6.22
C THR A 83 1.69 8.48 -5.66
N CYS A 84 0.61 7.70 -5.38
CA CYS A 84 0.74 6.38 -4.76
C CYS A 84 0.88 5.23 -5.75
N PHE A 85 0.34 5.38 -6.98
CA PHE A 85 0.32 4.28 -7.94
C PHE A 85 1.10 4.59 -9.20
N TYR A 86 0.76 5.63 -9.95
CA TYR A 86 1.38 5.87 -11.25
C TYR A 86 2.87 6.20 -11.13
N GLN A 87 3.25 7.04 -10.20
CA GLN A 87 4.67 7.33 -9.94
C GLN A 87 5.45 6.11 -9.42
N GLY A 88 4.79 5.25 -8.66
CA GLY A 88 5.37 3.96 -8.23
C GLY A 88 5.58 2.99 -9.38
N ILE A 89 4.63 2.91 -10.33
CA ILE A 89 4.73 2.08 -11.53
C ILE A 89 5.87 2.58 -12.43
N GLU A 90 5.92 3.89 -12.74
CA GLU A 90 6.99 4.49 -13.52
C GLU A 90 8.36 4.24 -12.88
N PHE A 91 8.47 4.42 -11.57
CA PHE A 91 9.69 4.13 -10.84
C PHE A 91 10.12 2.67 -10.95
N CYS A 92 9.18 1.72 -10.84
CA CYS A 92 9.48 0.30 -10.98
C CYS A 92 10.01 -0.02 -12.38
N ILE A 93 9.40 0.54 -13.43
CA ILE A 93 9.84 0.36 -14.82
C ILE A 93 11.25 0.93 -15.00
N ASP A 94 11.51 2.17 -14.53
CA ASP A 94 12.81 2.83 -14.64
C ASP A 94 13.92 2.07 -13.90
N LYS A 95 13.62 1.57 -12.70
CA LYS A 95 14.57 0.84 -11.85
C LYS A 95 14.62 -0.66 -12.10
N LYS A 96 13.81 -1.17 -13.04
CA LYS A 96 13.69 -2.61 -13.36
C LYS A 96 13.32 -3.44 -12.12
N ILE A 97 12.39 -2.93 -11.32
CA ILE A 97 11.79 -3.64 -10.19
C ILE A 97 10.57 -4.38 -10.74
N ASN A 98 10.51 -5.70 -10.55
CA ASN A 98 9.51 -6.53 -11.22
C ASN A 98 8.14 -6.47 -10.57
N TYR A 99 8.06 -6.15 -9.27
CA TYR A 99 6.81 -6.17 -8.53
C TYR A 99 6.54 -4.86 -7.82
N PHE A 100 5.26 -4.48 -7.77
CA PHE A 100 4.81 -3.36 -6.95
C PHE A 100 3.61 -3.80 -6.10
N ASP A 101 3.78 -3.81 -4.78
CA ASP A 101 2.72 -4.04 -3.80
C ASP A 101 2.18 -2.70 -3.29
N PRO A 102 0.98 -2.27 -3.73
CA PRO A 102 0.39 -0.99 -3.33
C PRO A 102 -0.33 -1.06 -1.97
N GLY A 103 -0.17 -2.15 -1.21
CA GLY A 103 -0.85 -2.43 0.05
C GLY A 103 -2.20 -3.15 -0.11
N VAL A 104 -2.81 -3.53 1.00
CA VAL A 104 -3.94 -4.47 1.03
C VAL A 104 -5.32 -3.88 0.73
N GLN A 105 -5.55 -2.58 0.92
CA GLN A 105 -6.88 -1.99 0.80
C GLN A 105 -7.14 -1.37 -0.57
N GLY A 106 -8.39 -1.46 -1.05
CA GLY A 106 -8.92 -0.65 -2.15
C GLY A 106 -9.06 -1.39 -3.48
N GLU A 107 -10.28 -1.75 -3.83
CA GLU A 107 -10.64 -2.38 -5.11
C GLU A 107 -10.33 -1.51 -6.34
N HIS A 108 -10.23 -0.19 -6.15
CA HIS A 108 -9.83 0.75 -7.19
C HIS A 108 -8.45 0.44 -7.79
N LYS A 109 -7.61 -0.33 -7.10
CA LYS A 109 -6.30 -0.77 -7.58
C LYS A 109 -6.41 -1.75 -8.75
N ILE A 110 -7.41 -2.63 -8.72
CA ILE A 110 -7.64 -3.62 -9.79
C ILE A 110 -7.89 -2.92 -11.13
N ARG A 111 -8.68 -1.85 -11.13
CA ARG A 111 -8.93 -1.03 -12.33
C ARG A 111 -7.70 -0.28 -12.83
N ARG A 112 -6.61 -0.26 -12.06
CA ARG A 112 -5.31 0.35 -12.40
C ARG A 112 -4.24 -0.68 -12.72
N GLY A 113 -4.65 -1.94 -12.92
CA GLY A 113 -3.76 -3.01 -13.35
C GLY A 113 -3.07 -3.78 -12.22
N PHE A 114 -3.40 -3.51 -10.96
CA PHE A 114 -2.92 -4.35 -9.87
C PHE A 114 -3.75 -5.64 -9.78
N GLU A 115 -3.08 -6.75 -9.66
CA GLU A 115 -3.71 -8.05 -9.53
C GLU A 115 -3.79 -8.45 -8.04
N PRO A 116 -4.94 -8.97 -7.59
CA PRO A 116 -5.04 -9.50 -6.23
C PRO A 116 -4.26 -10.80 -6.11
N ILE A 117 -3.46 -10.91 -5.07
CA ILE A 117 -2.72 -12.13 -4.73
C ILE A 117 -3.25 -12.72 -3.44
N ARG A 118 -3.29 -14.06 -3.37
CA ARG A 118 -3.64 -14.76 -2.15
C ARG A 118 -2.46 -14.73 -1.20
N THR A 119 -2.70 -14.27 0.02
CA THR A 119 -1.73 -14.33 1.11
C THR A 119 -2.22 -15.29 2.19
N SER A 120 -1.31 -15.82 3.00
CA SER A 120 -1.64 -16.73 4.08
C SER A 120 -0.91 -16.31 5.36
N SER A 121 -1.55 -16.50 6.49
CA SER A 121 -0.94 -16.35 7.81
C SER A 121 -1.19 -17.60 8.65
N PHE A 122 -0.32 -17.85 9.61
CA PHE A 122 -0.42 -19.02 10.47
C PHE A 122 -0.64 -18.57 11.92
N HIS A 123 -1.67 -19.15 12.56
CA HIS A 123 -2.04 -18.80 13.91
C HIS A 123 -2.15 -20.06 14.76
N TYR A 124 -1.61 -19.99 15.98
CA TYR A 124 -1.82 -21.02 17.00
C TYR A 124 -2.86 -20.53 17.99
N ILE A 125 -3.94 -21.30 18.15
CA ILE A 125 -5.02 -21.02 19.10
C ILE A 125 -5.04 -22.17 20.10
N LYS A 126 -4.80 -21.84 21.36
CA LYS A 126 -4.71 -22.84 22.45
C LYS A 126 -6.07 -23.46 22.77
N GLU A 127 -7.11 -22.63 22.88
CA GLU A 127 -8.44 -23.05 23.25
C GLU A 127 -9.13 -23.84 22.14
N ASN A 128 -9.53 -25.09 22.40
CA ASN A 128 -10.03 -26.01 21.38
C ASN A 128 -11.31 -25.52 20.72
N ASP A 129 -12.29 -25.07 21.50
CA ASP A 129 -13.60 -24.64 20.96
C ASP A 129 -13.43 -23.41 20.07
N PHE A 130 -12.61 -22.45 20.49
CA PHE A 130 -12.31 -21.27 19.69
C PHE A 130 -11.52 -21.63 18.43
N ARG A 131 -10.58 -22.55 18.52
CA ARG A 131 -9.82 -23.06 17.36
C ARG A 131 -10.74 -23.71 16.32
N ASN A 132 -11.69 -24.55 16.74
CA ASN A 132 -12.63 -25.20 15.85
C ASN A 132 -13.53 -24.18 15.15
N ALA A 133 -14.03 -23.17 15.87
CA ALA A 133 -14.81 -22.09 15.28
C ALA A 133 -14.01 -21.29 14.23
N ILE A 134 -12.71 -21.03 14.47
CA ILE A 134 -11.84 -20.35 13.50
C ILE A 134 -11.57 -21.24 12.30
N ILE A 135 -11.38 -22.56 12.45
CA ILE A 135 -11.21 -23.49 11.32
C ILE A 135 -12.44 -23.44 10.41
N GLU A 136 -13.64 -23.57 10.98
CA GLU A 136 -14.89 -23.48 10.21
C GLU A 136 -15.05 -22.13 9.50
N PHE A 137 -14.62 -21.04 10.15
CA PHE A 137 -14.62 -19.71 9.54
C PHE A 137 -13.67 -19.67 8.34
N CYS A 138 -12.43 -20.16 8.49
CA CYS A 138 -11.42 -20.17 7.42
C CYS A 138 -11.86 -20.98 6.21
N GLU A 139 -12.56 -22.12 6.40
CA GLU A 139 -13.11 -22.91 5.30
C GLU A 139 -14.14 -22.12 4.47
N LYS A 140 -15.03 -21.38 5.15
CA LYS A 140 -16.00 -20.50 4.49
C LYS A 140 -15.31 -19.33 3.80
N GLU A 141 -14.36 -18.69 4.48
CA GLU A 141 -13.59 -17.57 3.92
C GLU A 141 -12.82 -17.98 2.66
N GLU A 142 -12.25 -19.18 2.63
CA GLU A 142 -11.55 -19.69 1.43
C GLU A 142 -12.45 -19.72 0.19
N VAL A 143 -13.69 -20.16 0.34
CA VAL A 143 -14.67 -20.18 -0.75
C VAL A 143 -14.97 -18.77 -1.26
N GLU A 144 -15.16 -17.82 -0.33
CA GLU A 144 -15.45 -16.43 -0.68
C GLU A 144 -14.25 -15.73 -1.34
N ILE A 145 -13.03 -15.97 -0.84
CA ILE A 145 -11.79 -15.45 -1.46
C ILE A 145 -11.67 -15.97 -2.89
N ASN A 146 -11.90 -17.25 -3.13
CA ASN A 146 -11.82 -17.81 -4.48
C ASN A 146 -12.86 -17.21 -5.44
N ARG A 147 -14.07 -16.91 -4.95
CA ARG A 147 -15.11 -16.19 -5.72
C ARG A 147 -14.69 -14.75 -6.02
N TYR A 148 -14.13 -14.06 -5.02
CA TYR A 148 -13.64 -12.70 -5.16
C TYR A 148 -12.51 -12.59 -6.19
N LEU A 149 -11.51 -13.47 -6.14
CA LEU A 149 -10.41 -13.50 -7.10
C LEU A 149 -10.92 -13.65 -8.55
N LYS A 150 -11.86 -14.57 -8.78
CA LYS A 150 -12.50 -14.75 -10.10
C LYS A 150 -13.29 -13.50 -10.54
N ALA A 151 -13.96 -12.83 -9.61
CA ALA A 151 -14.69 -11.61 -9.92
C ALA A 151 -13.72 -10.48 -10.31
N CYS A 152 -12.57 -10.36 -9.66
CA CYS A 152 -11.56 -9.34 -9.95
C CYS A 152 -11.00 -9.42 -11.37
N GLU A 153 -10.91 -10.62 -11.96
CA GLU A 153 -10.45 -10.81 -13.35
C GLU A 153 -11.27 -10.03 -14.39
N ARG A 154 -12.53 -9.69 -14.06
CA ARG A 154 -13.42 -8.93 -14.95
C ARG A 154 -13.15 -7.43 -14.93
N TYR A 155 -12.45 -6.94 -13.92
CA TYR A 155 -12.20 -5.51 -13.70
C TYR A 155 -10.78 -5.09 -14.05
N THR A 156 -9.92 -6.03 -14.47
CA THR A 156 -8.58 -5.68 -14.95
C THR A 156 -8.68 -4.86 -16.24
N PRO A 157 -7.89 -3.78 -16.37
CA PRO A 157 -7.90 -2.93 -17.56
C PRO A 157 -7.19 -3.55 -18.76
N PHE A 158 -6.48 -4.66 -18.58
CA PHE A 158 -5.69 -5.29 -19.64
C PHE A 158 -6.56 -6.15 -20.56
N ASN A 159 -6.28 -6.04 -21.87
CA ASN A 159 -6.89 -6.94 -22.83
C ASN A 159 -6.34 -8.37 -22.62
N LYS A 160 -7.23 -9.34 -22.51
CA LYS A 160 -6.86 -10.76 -22.28
C LYS A 160 -6.04 -11.38 -23.41
N GLU A 161 -6.04 -10.78 -24.59
CA GLU A 161 -5.25 -11.20 -25.73
C GLU A 161 -3.76 -10.81 -25.62
N TYR A 162 -3.41 -9.81 -24.79
CA TYR A 162 -2.04 -9.40 -24.52
C TYR A 162 -1.56 -9.97 -23.18
N LYS A 163 -1.33 -11.28 -23.15
CA LYS A 163 -0.49 -11.88 -22.09
C LYS A 163 0.96 -11.73 -22.53
N ILE A 164 1.70 -10.87 -21.79
CA ILE A 164 3.16 -10.78 -21.88
C ILE A 164 3.78 -12.01 -21.24
#